data_fc2a65db0ecfe8a3eb8bca66c38e77f0
#
_entry.id   fc2a65db0ecfe8a3eb8bca66c38e77f0
#
_cell.length_a   1.000
_cell.length_b   1.000
_cell.length_c   1.000
_cell.angle_alpha   90.00
_cell.angle_beta   90.00
_cell.angle_gamma   90.00
#
_symmetry.space_group_name_H-M   'P 1'
#
loop_
_entity.id
_entity.type
_entity.pdbx_description
1 polymer ?
#
loop_
_entity_poly.entity_id
_entity_poly.type
_entity_poly.pdbx_seq_one_letter_code
_entity_poly.pdbx_strand_id
1 'polypeptide(L)'
;DAVSFYKIGMELVYGGGGLAVAERLVTAGKKVFLDLKLHDIPNTVERATAQVAQLGVHLLTVHGYPQTMRAAHAGRAGSGLKLLAVTVMTSYDDADLAAAGYAEGVAETVRRRAGQARDIGIDGLILSPHEAAAMRAALGPSMLLVTPGVRPAGSAVGDQKRVMTPGEAIRAGADHLVVGRPVTAASDPRAAAEAIVAEISATLTA
;
A
#
# COMPACT_ATOMS: atom_id res chain seq x y z
N ASP A 1 -19.86 11.10 -3.82
CA ASP A 1 -18.61 10.71 -3.17
C ASP A 1 -18.18 9.31 -3.59
N ALA A 2 -17.50 9.21 -4.75
CA ALA A 2 -17.03 7.94 -5.30
C ALA A 2 -15.90 7.28 -4.47
N VAL A 3 -15.17 8.05 -3.65
CA VAL A 3 -14.02 7.57 -2.87
C VAL A 3 -14.22 7.88 -1.40
N SER A 4 -13.99 6.88 -0.54
CA SER A 4 -14.05 7.01 0.92
C SER A 4 -12.70 6.78 1.60
N PHE A 5 -11.70 6.26 0.89
CA PHE A 5 -10.36 5.95 1.40
C PHE A 5 -9.29 6.68 0.57
N TYR A 6 -8.54 7.55 1.21
CA TYR A 6 -7.57 8.45 0.55
C TYR A 6 -6.15 8.12 0.97
N LYS A 7 -5.26 8.01 -0.01
CA LYS A 7 -3.82 7.85 0.23
C LYS A 7 -3.12 9.20 0.16
N ILE A 8 -2.37 9.52 1.18
CA ILE A 8 -1.46 10.68 1.25
C ILE A 8 -0.03 10.16 1.17
N GLY A 9 0.67 10.48 0.09
CA GLY A 9 2.04 10.04 -0.15
C GLY A 9 3.09 11.07 0.27
N MET A 10 4.36 10.65 0.16
CA MET A 10 5.53 11.47 0.55
C MET A 10 5.57 12.82 -0.17
N GLU A 11 5.26 12.87 -1.45
CA GLU A 11 5.28 14.11 -2.24
C GLU A 11 4.42 15.21 -1.58
N LEU A 12 3.18 14.89 -1.21
CA LEU A 12 2.28 15.84 -0.57
C LEU A 12 2.73 16.18 0.86
N VAL A 13 3.27 15.20 1.59
CA VAL A 13 3.76 15.41 2.97
C VAL A 13 4.99 16.32 2.97
N TYR A 14 5.99 16.04 2.15
CA TYR A 14 7.19 16.86 2.05
C TYR A 14 6.96 18.22 1.37
N GLY A 15 5.90 18.33 0.55
CA GLY A 15 5.42 19.62 0.03
C GLY A 15 4.74 20.50 1.09
N GLY A 16 4.66 20.05 2.35
CA GLY A 16 4.22 20.85 3.51
C GLY A 16 2.72 20.83 3.80
N GLY A 17 1.89 20.19 2.95
CA GLY A 17 0.43 20.17 3.15
C GLY A 17 -0.16 18.82 3.57
N GLY A 18 0.60 17.73 3.45
CA GLY A 18 0.06 16.38 3.52
C GLY A 18 -0.54 15.99 4.87
N LEU A 19 0.10 16.34 5.98
CA LEU A 19 -0.42 15.99 7.31
C LEU A 19 -1.69 16.78 7.64
N ALA A 20 -1.75 18.07 7.31
CA ALA A 20 -2.96 18.87 7.49
C ALA A 20 -4.14 18.36 6.65
N VAL A 21 -3.87 17.89 5.41
CA VAL A 21 -4.88 17.23 4.57
C VAL A 21 -5.34 15.92 5.21
N ALA A 22 -4.42 15.11 5.75
CA ALA A 22 -4.76 13.87 6.44
C ALA A 22 -5.70 14.10 7.62
N GLU A 23 -5.39 15.07 8.49
CA GLU A 23 -6.21 15.45 9.65
C GLU A 23 -7.61 15.93 9.23
N ARG A 24 -7.70 16.76 8.19
CA ARG A 24 -8.99 17.21 7.65
C ARG A 24 -9.85 16.07 7.13
N LEU A 25 -9.23 15.10 6.43
CA LEU A 25 -9.94 13.92 5.93
C LEU A 25 -10.43 13.02 7.05
N VAL A 26 -9.59 12.78 8.08
CA VAL A 26 -9.99 12.02 9.29
C VAL A 26 -11.16 12.70 9.99
N THR A 27 -11.07 14.03 10.22
CA THR A 27 -12.15 14.83 10.83
C THR A 27 -13.45 14.78 10.01
N ALA A 28 -13.34 14.68 8.68
CA ALA A 28 -14.48 14.51 7.78
C ALA A 28 -15.00 13.06 7.69
N GLY A 29 -14.55 12.15 8.57
CA GLY A 29 -14.97 10.76 8.61
C GLY A 29 -14.44 9.89 7.43
N LYS A 30 -13.43 10.36 6.70
CA LYS A 30 -12.82 9.60 5.63
C LYS A 30 -11.72 8.68 6.16
N LYS A 31 -11.53 7.53 5.52
CA LYS A 31 -10.38 6.68 5.81
C LYS A 31 -9.12 7.26 5.16
N VAL A 32 -8.02 7.24 5.90
CA VAL A 32 -6.73 7.79 5.44
C VAL A 32 -5.63 6.73 5.52
N PHE A 33 -4.87 6.64 4.45
CA PHE A 33 -3.67 5.84 4.32
C PHE A 33 -2.46 6.77 4.15
N LEU A 34 -1.56 6.83 5.15
CA LEU A 34 -0.28 7.54 5.04
C LEU A 34 0.77 6.61 4.42
N ASP A 35 1.15 6.92 3.18
CA ASP A 35 2.15 6.15 2.42
C ASP A 35 3.53 6.81 2.52
N LEU A 36 4.18 6.65 3.69
CA LEU A 36 5.45 7.30 4.05
C LEU A 36 6.65 6.36 3.94
N LYS A 37 6.42 5.04 3.88
CA LYS A 37 7.46 4.01 3.77
C LYS A 37 8.59 4.20 4.79
N LEU A 38 8.23 4.33 6.08
CA LEU A 38 9.20 4.58 7.14
C LEU A 38 10.34 3.55 7.10
N HIS A 39 11.56 4.05 7.15
CA HIS A 39 12.77 3.24 7.20
C HIS A 39 13.90 4.05 7.81
N ASP A 40 14.22 3.77 9.07
CA ASP A 40 15.22 4.45 9.87
C ASP A 40 15.67 3.51 11.01
N ILE A 41 16.52 3.97 11.91
CA ILE A 41 16.88 3.24 13.15
C ILE A 41 15.62 3.01 14.00
N PRO A 42 15.58 1.92 14.81
CA PRO A 42 14.36 1.49 15.51
C PRO A 42 13.70 2.58 16.35
N ASN A 43 14.47 3.30 17.15
CA ASN A 43 13.92 4.36 18.00
C ASN A 43 13.19 5.46 17.20
N THR A 44 13.73 5.85 16.03
CA THR A 44 13.09 6.85 15.17
C THR A 44 11.79 6.29 14.57
N VAL A 45 11.81 5.07 14.06
CA VAL A 45 10.63 4.42 13.49
C VAL A 45 9.51 4.25 14.51
N GLU A 46 9.85 3.77 15.71
CA GLU A 46 8.89 3.59 16.81
C GLU A 46 8.21 4.91 17.18
N ARG A 47 8.99 5.96 17.43
CA ARG A 47 8.49 7.28 17.80
C ARG A 47 7.69 7.93 16.67
N ALA A 48 8.15 7.82 15.43
CA ALA A 48 7.43 8.33 14.27
C ALA A 48 6.06 7.62 14.11
N THR A 49 6.05 6.30 14.26
CA THR A 49 4.80 5.52 14.22
C THR A 49 3.84 5.93 15.33
N ALA A 50 4.33 6.16 16.54
CA ALA A 50 3.52 6.65 17.67
C ALA A 50 2.89 8.02 17.38
N GLN A 51 3.62 8.94 16.73
CA GLN A 51 3.05 10.22 16.30
C GLN A 51 1.97 10.05 15.23
N VAL A 52 2.22 9.21 14.23
CA VAL A 52 1.22 8.91 13.19
C VAL A 52 -0.03 8.28 13.76
N ALA A 53 0.10 7.40 14.76
CA ALA A 53 -1.03 6.77 15.43
C ALA A 53 -1.99 7.78 16.08
N GLN A 54 -1.46 8.92 16.57
CA GLN A 54 -2.26 9.98 17.18
C GLN A 54 -3.09 10.78 16.16
N LEU A 55 -2.75 10.74 14.88
CA LEU A 55 -3.50 11.44 13.82
C LEU A 55 -4.84 10.75 13.48
N GLY A 56 -5.11 9.56 14.02
CA GLY A 56 -6.32 8.80 13.73
C GLY A 56 -6.39 8.25 12.30
N VAL A 57 -5.28 8.17 11.59
CA VAL A 57 -5.20 7.57 10.25
C VAL A 57 -5.31 6.04 10.33
N HIS A 58 -5.74 5.39 9.24
CA HIS A 58 -6.09 3.99 9.25
C HIS A 58 -4.93 3.07 8.85
N LEU A 59 -4.11 3.49 7.89
CA LEU A 59 -2.99 2.70 7.37
C LEU A 59 -1.72 3.55 7.33
N LEU A 60 -0.57 2.90 7.61
CA LEU A 60 0.77 3.47 7.45
C LEU A 60 1.69 2.44 6.79
N THR A 61 2.50 2.85 5.82
CA THR A 61 3.54 2.00 5.25
C THR A 61 4.86 2.12 5.98
N VAL A 62 5.50 0.98 6.14
CA VAL A 62 6.90 0.84 6.57
C VAL A 62 7.64 -0.08 5.60
N HIS A 63 8.95 0.06 5.45
CA HIS A 63 9.71 -0.90 4.66
C HIS A 63 9.75 -2.29 5.33
N GLY A 64 9.67 -3.36 4.52
CA GLY A 64 9.58 -4.75 4.95
C GLY A 64 10.91 -5.32 5.48
N TYR A 65 11.63 -4.59 6.32
CA TYR A 65 12.79 -5.07 7.05
C TYR A 65 12.40 -5.43 8.48
N PRO A 66 12.83 -6.60 9.01
CA PRO A 66 12.37 -7.08 10.32
C PRO A 66 12.56 -6.09 11.46
N GLN A 67 13.68 -5.35 11.48
CA GLN A 67 13.96 -4.36 12.51
C GLN A 67 13.00 -3.17 12.43
N THR A 68 12.76 -2.65 11.22
CA THR A 68 11.81 -1.56 10.96
C THR A 68 10.38 -1.97 11.31
N MET A 69 9.96 -3.17 10.90
CA MET A 69 8.62 -3.68 11.19
C MET A 69 8.38 -3.86 12.69
N ARG A 70 9.34 -4.41 13.44
CA ARG A 70 9.21 -4.56 14.91
C ARG A 70 9.10 -3.21 15.61
N ALA A 71 9.91 -2.23 15.22
CA ALA A 71 9.87 -0.89 15.78
C ALA A 71 8.52 -0.19 15.51
N ALA A 72 8.02 -0.28 14.29
CA ALA A 72 6.70 0.26 13.95
C ALA A 72 5.58 -0.45 14.71
N HIS A 73 5.66 -1.78 14.83
CA HIS A 73 4.69 -2.56 15.59
C HIS A 73 4.64 -2.12 17.06
N ALA A 74 5.78 -1.87 17.69
CA ALA A 74 5.85 -1.32 19.04
C ALA A 74 5.24 0.09 19.12
N GLY A 75 5.59 0.97 18.17
CA GLY A 75 5.16 2.36 18.18
C GLY A 75 3.65 2.57 17.96
N ARG A 76 2.94 1.61 17.36
CA ARG A 76 1.47 1.70 17.19
C ARG A 76 0.68 1.16 18.39
N ALA A 77 1.34 0.64 19.44
CA ALA A 77 0.68 -0.05 20.53
C ALA A 77 -0.49 0.76 21.12
N GLY A 78 -1.63 0.08 21.34
CA GLY A 78 -2.85 0.71 21.88
C GLY A 78 -3.65 1.55 20.89
N SER A 79 -3.27 1.63 19.62
CA SER A 79 -3.99 2.37 18.57
C SER A 79 -4.72 1.45 17.59
N GLY A 80 -5.65 2.04 16.81
CA GLY A 80 -6.31 1.36 15.68
C GLY A 80 -5.51 1.40 14.36
N LEU A 81 -4.29 1.96 14.37
CA LEU A 81 -3.45 2.09 13.19
C LEU A 81 -3.00 0.72 12.68
N LYS A 82 -3.26 0.41 11.42
CA LYS A 82 -2.77 -0.79 10.75
C LYS A 82 -1.50 -0.49 9.96
N LEU A 83 -0.53 -1.38 10.07
CA LEU A 83 0.77 -1.28 9.40
C LEU A 83 0.81 -2.13 8.14
N LEU A 84 1.34 -1.55 7.07
CA LEU A 84 1.56 -2.22 5.80
C LEU A 84 3.07 -2.30 5.52
N ALA A 85 3.61 -3.51 5.38
CA ALA A 85 5.00 -3.71 5.00
C ALA A 85 5.18 -3.62 3.49
N VAL A 86 6.06 -2.73 3.02
CA VAL A 86 6.47 -2.67 1.61
C VAL A 86 7.43 -3.82 1.35
N THR A 87 7.00 -4.79 0.56
CA THR A 87 7.80 -5.98 0.24
C THR A 87 8.90 -5.65 -0.77
N VAL A 88 8.53 -5.46 -2.03
CA VAL A 88 9.41 -4.98 -3.10
C VAL A 88 8.65 -3.87 -3.84
N MET A 89 9.36 -2.81 -4.21
CA MET A 89 8.77 -1.71 -4.97
C MET A 89 8.23 -2.22 -6.31
N THR A 90 7.02 -1.83 -6.69
CA THR A 90 6.36 -2.31 -7.92
C THR A 90 7.04 -1.84 -9.22
N SER A 91 7.94 -0.86 -9.11
CA SER A 91 8.83 -0.42 -10.19
C SER A 91 10.08 -1.29 -10.36
N TYR A 92 10.38 -2.20 -9.42
CA TYR A 92 11.56 -3.07 -9.45
C TYR A 92 11.26 -4.38 -10.17
N ASP A 93 12.26 -4.88 -10.90
CA ASP A 93 12.37 -6.25 -11.41
C ASP A 93 13.57 -6.96 -10.78
N ASP A 94 13.86 -8.18 -11.23
CA ASP A 94 14.97 -8.98 -10.69
C ASP A 94 16.35 -8.32 -10.94
N ALA A 95 16.49 -7.60 -12.07
CA ALA A 95 17.73 -6.90 -12.39
C ALA A 95 17.96 -5.70 -11.44
N ASP A 96 16.89 -4.97 -11.09
CA ASP A 96 16.96 -3.87 -10.10
C ASP A 96 17.34 -4.40 -8.71
N LEU A 97 16.81 -5.56 -8.30
CA LEU A 97 17.19 -6.20 -7.04
C LEU A 97 18.64 -6.66 -7.04
N ALA A 98 19.10 -7.29 -8.12
CA ALA A 98 20.49 -7.71 -8.26
C ALA A 98 21.45 -6.52 -8.21
N ALA A 99 21.11 -5.41 -8.90
CA ALA A 99 21.87 -4.17 -8.85
C ALA A 99 21.90 -3.54 -7.44
N ALA A 100 20.84 -3.75 -6.64
CA ALA A 100 20.79 -3.33 -5.24
C ALA A 100 21.49 -4.31 -4.26
N GLY A 101 22.12 -5.36 -4.77
CA GLY A 101 22.91 -6.33 -3.98
C GLY A 101 22.09 -7.47 -3.37
N TYR A 102 20.85 -7.69 -3.84
CA TYR A 102 20.04 -8.85 -3.41
C TYR A 102 20.43 -10.09 -4.23
N ALA A 103 20.61 -11.22 -3.54
CA ALA A 103 20.86 -12.52 -4.18
C ALA A 103 19.58 -13.17 -4.70
N GLU A 104 18.42 -12.83 -4.15
CA GLU A 104 17.13 -13.39 -4.50
C GLU A 104 16.37 -12.44 -5.42
N GLY A 105 15.58 -13.02 -6.35
CA GLY A 105 14.67 -12.27 -7.20
C GLY A 105 13.43 -11.75 -6.45
N VAL A 106 12.57 -11.05 -7.18
CA VAL A 106 11.38 -10.38 -6.63
C VAL A 106 10.46 -11.36 -5.89
N ALA A 107 10.10 -12.47 -6.53
CA ALA A 107 9.15 -13.42 -5.96
C ALA A 107 9.61 -14.01 -4.62
N GLU A 108 10.89 -14.38 -4.52
CA GLU A 108 11.47 -14.94 -3.28
C GLU A 108 11.59 -13.87 -2.19
N THR A 109 12.05 -12.67 -2.55
CA THR A 109 12.15 -11.55 -1.62
C THR A 109 10.76 -11.16 -1.06
N VAL A 110 9.73 -11.11 -1.91
CA VAL A 110 8.34 -10.86 -1.49
C VAL A 110 7.88 -11.93 -0.52
N ARG A 111 8.04 -13.21 -0.84
CA ARG A 111 7.61 -14.33 0.02
C ARG A 111 8.29 -14.30 1.37
N ARG A 112 9.60 -14.09 1.41
CA ARG A 112 10.39 -14.01 2.64
C ARG A 112 9.94 -12.84 3.52
N ARG A 113 9.80 -11.63 2.94
CA ARG A 113 9.33 -10.44 3.67
C ARG A 113 7.90 -10.58 4.15
N ALA A 114 7.04 -11.21 3.38
CA ALA A 114 5.67 -11.50 3.76
C ALA A 114 5.57 -12.44 4.97
N GLY A 115 6.36 -13.50 5.00
CA GLY A 115 6.47 -14.39 6.16
C GLY A 115 6.97 -13.64 7.41
N GLN A 116 8.03 -12.86 7.27
CA GLN A 116 8.56 -12.03 8.36
C GLN A 116 7.52 -11.01 8.88
N ALA A 117 6.75 -10.38 7.99
CA ALA A 117 5.69 -9.43 8.36
C ALA A 117 4.59 -10.13 9.17
N ARG A 118 4.13 -11.30 8.72
CA ARG A 118 3.15 -12.12 9.46
C ARG A 118 3.67 -12.47 10.86
N ASP A 119 4.89 -12.97 10.97
CA ASP A 119 5.48 -13.44 12.22
C ASP A 119 5.72 -12.30 13.23
N ILE A 120 5.88 -11.07 12.75
CA ILE A 120 6.00 -9.86 13.58
C ILE A 120 4.63 -9.29 13.97
N GLY A 121 3.55 -9.66 13.29
CA GLY A 121 2.20 -9.13 13.54
C GLY A 121 1.90 -7.83 12.79
N ILE A 122 2.48 -7.66 11.60
CA ILE A 122 2.10 -6.60 10.65
C ILE A 122 0.76 -6.97 10.01
N ASP A 123 -0.11 -5.96 9.80
CA ASP A 123 -1.50 -6.21 9.36
C ASP A 123 -1.64 -6.47 7.87
N GLY A 124 -0.69 -6.01 7.05
CA GLY A 124 -0.79 -6.18 5.62
C GLY A 124 0.50 -5.86 4.86
N LEU A 125 0.42 -6.04 3.56
CA LEU A 125 1.54 -5.90 2.65
C LEU A 125 1.23 -4.90 1.53
N ILE A 126 2.24 -4.16 1.11
CA ILE A 126 2.28 -3.49 -0.20
C ILE A 126 3.08 -4.42 -1.12
N LEU A 127 2.45 -4.84 -2.21
CA LEU A 127 3.03 -5.74 -3.21
C LEU A 127 2.40 -5.50 -4.60
N SER A 128 3.04 -5.98 -5.66
CA SER A 128 2.42 -5.92 -6.98
C SER A 128 1.20 -6.83 -7.05
N PRO A 129 0.17 -6.48 -7.83
CA PRO A 129 -0.97 -7.37 -8.04
C PRO A 129 -0.56 -8.75 -8.62
N HIS A 130 0.59 -8.86 -9.30
CA HIS A 130 1.13 -10.14 -9.79
C HIS A 130 1.53 -11.12 -8.67
N GLU A 131 1.88 -10.64 -7.48
CA GLU A 131 2.19 -11.48 -6.33
C GLU A 131 0.97 -11.79 -5.46
N ALA A 132 -0.17 -11.09 -5.67
CA ALA A 132 -1.31 -11.14 -4.76
C ALA A 132 -1.88 -12.55 -4.58
N ALA A 133 -2.09 -13.31 -5.66
CA ALA A 133 -2.65 -14.65 -5.59
C ALA A 133 -1.75 -15.62 -4.81
N ALA A 134 -0.45 -15.60 -5.05
CA ALA A 134 0.51 -16.43 -4.33
C ALA A 134 0.57 -16.06 -2.84
N MET A 135 0.55 -14.76 -2.52
CA MET A 135 0.57 -14.29 -1.13
C MET A 135 -0.75 -14.55 -0.41
N ARG A 136 -1.89 -14.42 -1.10
CA ARG A 136 -3.19 -14.79 -0.53
C ARG A 136 -3.25 -16.29 -0.17
N ALA A 137 -2.76 -17.15 -1.06
CA ALA A 137 -2.67 -18.59 -0.79
C ALA A 137 -1.73 -18.93 0.38
N ALA A 138 -0.60 -18.23 0.51
CA ALA A 138 0.40 -18.50 1.55
C ALA A 138 0.04 -17.92 2.93
N LEU A 139 -0.68 -16.78 2.99
CA LEU A 139 -0.91 -16.01 4.22
C LEU A 139 -2.36 -16.07 4.72
N GLY A 140 -3.28 -16.57 3.88
CA GLY A 140 -4.70 -16.61 4.21
C GLY A 140 -5.39 -15.23 4.15
N PRO A 141 -6.66 -15.14 4.60
CA PRO A 141 -7.48 -13.94 4.43
C PRO A 141 -7.23 -12.84 5.46
N SER A 142 -6.51 -13.10 6.53
CA SER A 142 -6.29 -12.13 7.61
C SER A 142 -5.26 -11.05 7.28
N MET A 143 -4.33 -11.34 6.36
CA MET A 143 -3.32 -10.39 5.91
C MET A 143 -3.90 -9.48 4.83
N LEU A 144 -3.87 -8.17 5.03
CA LEU A 144 -4.30 -7.21 4.02
C LEU A 144 -3.30 -7.17 2.85
N LEU A 145 -3.80 -7.30 1.63
CA LEU A 145 -3.01 -7.14 0.41
C LEU A 145 -3.41 -5.85 -0.29
N VAL A 146 -2.49 -4.89 -0.30
CA VAL A 146 -2.70 -3.56 -0.88
C VAL A 146 -1.81 -3.41 -2.10
N THR A 147 -2.40 -3.22 -3.27
CA THR A 147 -1.71 -3.30 -4.54
C THR A 147 -1.69 -1.96 -5.28
N PRO A 148 -0.53 -1.28 -5.36
CA PRO A 148 -0.29 -0.23 -6.36
C PRO A 148 0.03 -0.83 -7.74
N GLY A 149 0.20 0.03 -8.75
CA GLY A 149 0.45 -0.44 -10.11
C GLY A 149 -0.82 -0.87 -10.85
N VAL A 150 -1.98 -0.50 -10.35
CA VAL A 150 -3.27 -0.78 -11.00
C VAL A 150 -3.53 0.25 -12.09
N ARG A 151 -3.93 -0.23 -13.27
CA ARG A 151 -4.25 0.60 -14.44
C ARG A 151 -5.54 0.09 -15.09
N PRO A 152 -6.61 0.90 -15.14
CA PRO A 152 -7.77 0.60 -15.97
C PRO A 152 -7.39 0.32 -17.41
N ALA A 153 -8.15 -0.50 -18.11
CA ALA A 153 -7.90 -0.81 -19.52
C ALA A 153 -7.78 0.48 -20.35
N GLY A 154 -6.77 0.55 -21.23
CA GLY A 154 -6.49 1.73 -22.04
C GLY A 154 -5.74 2.89 -21.35
N SER A 155 -5.46 2.81 -20.06
CA SER A 155 -4.68 3.82 -19.33
C SER A 155 -3.18 3.69 -19.63
N ALA A 156 -2.44 4.83 -19.60
CA ALA A 156 -1.00 4.84 -19.76
C ALA A 156 -0.31 4.07 -18.61
N VAL A 157 0.63 3.19 -18.95
CA VAL A 157 1.41 2.39 -17.99
C VAL A 157 2.32 3.28 -17.13
N GLY A 158 2.95 4.30 -17.74
CA GLY A 158 3.87 5.23 -17.07
C GLY A 158 5.15 4.51 -16.60
N ASP A 159 5.56 4.78 -15.37
CA ASP A 159 6.74 4.23 -14.69
C ASP A 159 6.53 2.85 -14.07
N GLN A 160 5.33 2.28 -14.19
CA GLN A 160 5.03 0.96 -13.62
C GLN A 160 5.43 -0.16 -14.59
N LYS A 161 6.27 -1.09 -14.13
CA LYS A 161 6.71 -2.25 -14.91
C LYS A 161 5.73 -3.43 -14.85
N ARG A 162 4.92 -3.51 -13.78
CA ARG A 162 4.06 -4.64 -13.45
C ARG A 162 2.64 -4.14 -13.13
N VAL A 163 1.79 -4.11 -14.14
CA VAL A 163 0.42 -3.57 -14.04
C VAL A 163 -0.65 -4.65 -14.24
N MET A 164 -1.79 -4.45 -13.61
CA MET A 164 -3.04 -5.18 -13.83
C MET A 164 -4.22 -4.22 -13.85
N THR A 165 -5.34 -4.64 -14.44
CA THR A 165 -6.61 -3.90 -14.32
C THR A 165 -7.18 -4.02 -12.90
N PRO A 166 -8.08 -3.10 -12.49
CA PRO A 166 -8.77 -3.18 -11.19
C PRO A 166 -9.42 -4.54 -10.94
N GLY A 167 -10.19 -5.05 -11.90
CA GLY A 167 -10.87 -6.34 -11.77
C GLY A 167 -9.91 -7.52 -11.65
N GLU A 168 -8.82 -7.54 -12.42
CA GLU A 168 -7.80 -8.59 -12.32
C GLU A 168 -7.11 -8.59 -10.95
N ALA A 169 -6.76 -7.42 -10.43
CA ALA A 169 -6.11 -7.30 -9.13
C ALA A 169 -7.01 -7.79 -7.98
N ILE A 170 -8.32 -7.50 -8.04
CA ILE A 170 -9.30 -8.01 -7.07
C ILE A 170 -9.43 -9.54 -7.17
N ARG A 171 -9.57 -10.09 -8.40
CA ARG A 171 -9.60 -11.55 -8.61
C ARG A 171 -8.32 -12.25 -8.12
N ALA A 172 -7.18 -11.57 -8.21
CA ALA A 172 -5.92 -12.06 -7.66
C ALA A 172 -5.86 -12.01 -6.12
N GLY A 173 -6.86 -11.45 -5.44
CA GLY A 173 -6.96 -11.46 -3.98
C GLY A 173 -6.52 -10.16 -3.29
N ALA A 174 -6.38 -9.05 -4.01
CA ALA A 174 -6.14 -7.74 -3.40
C ALA A 174 -7.35 -7.27 -2.60
N ASP A 175 -7.11 -6.73 -1.39
CA ASP A 175 -8.15 -6.10 -0.55
C ASP A 175 -8.33 -4.62 -0.87
N HIS A 176 -7.24 -3.93 -1.21
CA HIS A 176 -7.24 -2.52 -1.58
C HIS A 176 -6.37 -2.26 -2.81
N LEU A 177 -6.88 -1.41 -3.69
CA LEU A 177 -6.16 -0.94 -4.87
C LEU A 177 -5.67 0.49 -4.65
N VAL A 178 -4.40 0.76 -4.95
CA VAL A 178 -3.86 2.12 -4.95
C VAL A 178 -3.88 2.66 -6.37
N VAL A 179 -4.79 3.58 -6.63
CA VAL A 179 -4.95 4.22 -7.94
C VAL A 179 -4.64 5.72 -7.80
N GLY A 180 -3.61 6.17 -8.49
CA GLY A 180 -3.19 7.58 -8.50
C GLY A 180 -3.57 8.26 -9.83
N ARG A 181 -2.60 8.44 -10.70
CA ARG A 181 -2.72 9.18 -11.98
C ARG A 181 -3.94 8.84 -12.84
N PRO A 182 -4.39 7.59 -12.96
CA PRO A 182 -5.63 7.29 -13.69
C PRO A 182 -6.86 8.05 -13.20
N VAL A 183 -6.86 8.47 -11.94
CA VAL A 183 -7.92 9.31 -11.34
C VAL A 183 -7.46 10.77 -11.26
N THR A 184 -6.30 11.03 -10.64
CA THR A 184 -5.87 12.41 -10.29
C THR A 184 -5.49 13.27 -11.51
N ALA A 185 -5.11 12.66 -12.63
CA ALA A 185 -4.78 13.33 -13.88
C ALA A 185 -5.88 13.19 -14.95
N ALA A 186 -7.02 12.60 -14.61
CA ALA A 186 -8.17 12.52 -15.53
C ALA A 186 -8.83 13.90 -15.70
N SER A 187 -9.43 14.15 -16.87
CA SER A 187 -10.22 15.35 -17.10
C SER A 187 -11.44 15.44 -16.19
N ASP A 188 -12.03 14.30 -15.84
CA ASP A 188 -13.05 14.14 -14.81
C ASP A 188 -12.61 13.06 -13.80
N PRO A 189 -11.96 13.47 -12.70
CA PRO A 189 -11.49 12.53 -11.67
C PRO A 189 -12.61 11.74 -11.00
N ARG A 190 -13.82 12.33 -10.90
CA ARG A 190 -14.96 11.65 -10.30
C ARG A 190 -15.45 10.53 -11.19
N ALA A 191 -15.70 10.80 -12.46
CA ALA A 191 -16.14 9.78 -13.42
C ALA A 191 -15.10 8.66 -13.55
N ALA A 192 -13.80 8.99 -13.56
CA ALA A 192 -12.72 8.01 -13.57
C ALA A 192 -12.74 7.09 -12.33
N ALA A 193 -12.97 7.65 -11.14
CA ALA A 193 -13.09 6.87 -9.91
C ALA A 193 -14.34 5.99 -9.91
N GLU A 194 -15.48 6.52 -10.34
CA GLU A 194 -16.75 5.78 -10.43
C GLU A 194 -16.65 4.60 -11.42
N ALA A 195 -15.96 4.76 -12.54
CA ALA A 195 -15.71 3.68 -13.49
C ALA A 195 -14.88 2.54 -12.87
N ILE A 196 -13.85 2.87 -12.10
CA ILE A 196 -13.03 1.88 -11.38
C ILE A 196 -13.87 1.14 -10.32
N VAL A 197 -14.69 1.85 -9.56
CA VAL A 197 -15.59 1.25 -8.57
C VAL A 197 -16.59 0.32 -9.24
N ALA A 198 -17.15 0.69 -10.40
CA ALA A 198 -18.05 -0.16 -11.16
C ALA A 198 -17.37 -1.45 -11.65
N GLU A 199 -16.12 -1.37 -12.15
CA GLU A 199 -15.34 -2.55 -12.57
C GLU A 199 -15.08 -3.49 -11.38
N ILE A 200 -14.68 -2.95 -10.21
CA ILE A 200 -14.49 -3.72 -8.99
C ILE A 200 -15.80 -4.43 -8.58
N SER A 201 -16.91 -3.69 -8.55
CA SER A 201 -18.21 -4.22 -8.16
C SER A 201 -18.68 -5.35 -9.07
N ALA A 202 -18.53 -5.18 -10.39
CA ALA A 202 -18.85 -6.23 -11.36
C ALA A 202 -17.99 -7.49 -11.16
N THR A 203 -16.74 -7.33 -10.74
CA THR A 203 -15.83 -8.46 -10.47
C THR A 203 -16.23 -9.25 -9.22
N LEU A 204 -16.75 -8.58 -8.19
CA LEU A 204 -17.16 -9.23 -6.94
C LEU A 204 -18.52 -9.96 -7.05
N THR A 205 -19.31 -9.66 -8.07
CA THR A 205 -20.63 -10.27 -8.30
C THR A 205 -20.63 -11.38 -9.34
N ALA A 206 -19.51 -11.58 -10.03
CA ALA A 206 -19.32 -12.63 -11.04
C ALA A 206 -18.73 -13.90 -10.43
#